data_2c2ee3e3f8bd91a338b642944c78d7a9
#
_entry.id   2c2ee3e3f8bd91a338b642944c78d7a9
#
_cell.length_a   1.000
_cell.length_b   1.000
_cell.length_c   1.000
_cell.angle_alpha   90.00
_cell.angle_beta   90.00
_cell.angle_gamma   90.00
#
_symmetry.space_group_name_H-M   'P 1'
#
loop_
_entity.id
_entity.type
_entity.pdbx_description
1 polymer ?
#
loop_
_entity_poly.entity_id
_entity_poly.type
_entity_poly.pdbx_seq_one_letter_code
_entity_poly.pdbx_strand_id
1 'polypeptide(L)'
;MSDLIFPTLKGLTYPIGKVPHWNTLQNQTISGVKKFLQLYSYPYYEIKLSFSYLGDDNDRTDDIHTLMGFFNQLGGAGQDFLFADPFFEPNGVDNLPFGEGDGTSTSFRLLRRFGDTNEPVFGIADAPTIYRKAGSETVVVPDSEYTWDKTGLITFNLPPAKGTILSWSGNWFYRCHFQADEAEFQQIFQGGWELEELILETIKLE
;
A
#
# COMPACT_ATOMS: atom_id res chain seq x y z
N MET A 1 -13.17 0.30 -7.02
CA MET A 1 -12.00 -0.16 -6.26
C MET A 1 -12.33 -1.51 -5.68
N SER A 2 -11.43 -2.48 -5.85
CA SER A 2 -11.60 -3.81 -5.26
C SER A 2 -11.02 -3.84 -3.84
N ASP A 3 -11.63 -4.62 -2.97
CA ASP A 3 -11.14 -4.85 -1.59
C ASP A 3 -10.48 -6.23 -1.44
N LEU A 4 -10.20 -6.89 -2.57
CA LEU A 4 -9.50 -8.17 -2.58
C LEU A 4 -8.06 -7.98 -2.09
N ILE A 5 -7.62 -8.91 -1.26
CA ILE A 5 -6.25 -8.92 -0.74
C ILE A 5 -5.44 -9.94 -1.54
N PHE A 6 -4.25 -9.55 -2.00
CA PHE A 6 -3.32 -10.47 -2.67
C PHE A 6 -3.03 -11.66 -1.77
N PRO A 7 -3.12 -12.90 -2.27
CA PRO A 7 -2.98 -14.09 -1.45
C PRO A 7 -1.56 -14.24 -0.89
N THR A 8 -1.45 -14.76 0.33
CA THR A 8 -0.17 -15.15 0.90
C THR A 8 0.21 -16.53 0.38
N LEU A 9 1.27 -16.60 -0.41
CA LEU A 9 1.75 -17.81 -1.08
C LEU A 9 3.11 -18.23 -0.53
N LYS A 10 3.35 -19.53 -0.39
CA LYS A 10 4.58 -20.06 0.22
C LYS A 10 5.78 -20.05 -0.70
N GLY A 11 5.57 -20.05 -2.02
CA GLY A 11 6.63 -20.13 -3.03
C GLY A 11 7.29 -18.82 -3.41
N LEU A 12 6.99 -17.71 -2.71
CA LEU A 12 7.61 -16.41 -2.96
C LEU A 12 9.12 -16.49 -2.75
N THR A 13 9.89 -16.08 -3.75
CA THR A 13 11.35 -16.13 -3.74
C THR A 13 11.98 -14.76 -3.67
N TYR A 14 13.23 -14.72 -3.19
CA TYR A 14 14.07 -13.53 -3.19
C TYR A 14 15.04 -13.55 -4.37
N PRO A 15 15.41 -12.36 -4.95
CA PRO A 15 15.08 -11.03 -4.44
C PRO A 15 13.67 -10.56 -4.85
N ILE A 16 12.99 -9.88 -3.94
CA ILE A 16 11.79 -9.11 -4.27
C ILE A 16 12.26 -7.72 -4.70
N GLY A 17 11.91 -7.30 -5.92
CA GLY A 17 12.25 -5.98 -6.43
C GLY A 17 11.24 -4.93 -5.96
N LYS A 18 11.72 -3.73 -5.60
CA LYS A 18 10.87 -2.58 -5.30
C LYS A 18 11.50 -1.31 -5.85
N VAL A 19 10.87 -0.73 -6.85
CA VAL A 19 11.39 0.42 -7.59
C VAL A 19 10.49 1.63 -7.36
N PRO A 20 10.96 2.67 -6.65
CA PRO A 20 10.22 3.92 -6.52
C PRO A 20 10.32 4.75 -7.79
N HIS A 21 9.18 5.17 -8.32
CA HIS A 21 9.09 6.02 -9.51
C HIS A 21 8.68 7.44 -9.14
N TRP A 22 9.55 8.39 -9.50
CA TRP A 22 9.34 9.82 -9.35
C TRP A 22 9.16 10.48 -10.71
N ASN A 23 8.49 11.63 -10.73
CA ASN A 23 8.42 12.48 -11.91
C ASN A 23 9.02 13.85 -11.59
N THR A 24 10.20 14.14 -12.17
CA THR A 24 10.95 15.37 -11.97
C THR A 24 11.28 16.01 -13.31
N LEU A 25 10.81 17.22 -13.52
CA LEU A 25 11.24 18.03 -14.66
C LEU A 25 12.59 18.67 -14.35
N GLN A 26 13.52 18.57 -15.30
CA GLN A 26 14.83 19.20 -15.22
C GLN A 26 14.95 20.23 -16.33
N ASN A 27 15.39 21.42 -16.00
CA ASN A 27 15.72 22.46 -16.95
C ASN A 27 17.11 23.00 -16.68
N GLN A 28 17.89 23.25 -17.72
CA GLN A 28 19.21 23.85 -17.64
C GLN A 28 19.21 25.16 -18.40
N THR A 29 19.67 26.22 -17.73
CA THR A 29 19.84 27.53 -18.36
C THR A 29 21.08 27.55 -19.25
N ILE A 30 21.20 28.54 -20.15
CA ILE A 30 22.37 28.74 -21.01
C ILE A 30 23.66 28.91 -20.17
N SER A 31 23.54 29.44 -18.95
CA SER A 31 24.66 29.61 -18.01
C SER A 31 25.02 28.30 -17.27
N GLY A 32 24.37 27.16 -17.58
CA GLY A 32 24.65 25.88 -16.98
C GLY A 32 23.96 25.61 -15.64
N VAL A 33 23.16 26.55 -15.12
CA VAL A 33 22.42 26.36 -13.87
C VAL A 33 21.26 25.40 -14.11
N LYS A 34 21.22 24.31 -13.31
CA LYS A 34 20.12 23.32 -13.34
C LYS A 34 19.02 23.69 -12.35
N LYS A 35 17.77 23.61 -12.78
CA LYS A 35 16.58 23.74 -11.96
C LYS A 35 15.79 22.44 -12.03
N PHE A 36 15.25 22.03 -10.87
CA PHE A 36 14.46 20.81 -10.74
C PHE A 36 13.06 21.19 -10.25
N LEU A 37 12.05 20.60 -10.86
CA LEU A 37 10.66 20.68 -10.43
C LEU A 37 10.13 19.27 -10.23
N GLN A 38 9.90 18.89 -9.00
CA GLN A 38 9.32 17.61 -8.63
C GLN A 38 7.79 17.71 -8.81
N LEU A 39 7.24 16.82 -9.63
CA LEU A 39 5.80 16.80 -9.93
C LEU A 39 5.04 15.87 -8.98
N TYR A 40 5.70 14.85 -8.42
CA TYR A 40 5.08 13.93 -7.47
C TYR A 40 5.47 14.30 -6.04
N SER A 41 4.49 14.35 -5.14
CA SER A 41 4.71 14.55 -3.70
C SER A 41 5.21 13.27 -3.00
N TYR A 42 4.94 12.09 -3.58
CA TYR A 42 5.40 10.77 -3.16
C TYR A 42 5.52 9.88 -4.40
N PRO A 43 6.38 8.83 -4.37
CA PRO A 43 6.54 7.93 -5.51
C PRO A 43 5.34 6.98 -5.67
N TYR A 44 5.17 6.39 -6.84
CA TYR A 44 4.53 5.09 -6.94
C TYR A 44 5.62 4.02 -7.01
N TYR A 45 5.27 2.78 -6.69
CA TYR A 45 6.21 1.66 -6.66
C TYR A 45 5.84 0.61 -7.68
N GLU A 46 6.84 0.14 -8.40
CA GLU A 46 6.81 -1.11 -9.12
C GLU A 46 7.40 -2.19 -8.22
N ILE A 47 6.64 -3.27 -7.97
CA ILE A 47 7.02 -4.36 -7.09
C ILE A 47 7.11 -5.63 -7.92
N LYS A 48 8.31 -6.21 -7.96
CA LYS A 48 8.59 -7.43 -8.74
C LYS A 48 8.60 -8.63 -7.81
N LEU A 49 7.72 -9.57 -8.09
CA LEU A 49 7.60 -10.83 -7.37
C LEU A 49 8.01 -11.98 -8.29
N SER A 50 8.58 -13.02 -7.73
CA SER A 50 8.81 -14.30 -8.41
C SER A 50 8.45 -15.46 -7.49
N PHE A 51 8.00 -16.54 -8.08
CA PHE A 51 7.58 -17.73 -7.34
C PHE A 51 8.29 -18.94 -7.95
N SER A 52 9.27 -19.51 -7.22
CA SER A 52 10.01 -20.69 -7.69
C SER A 52 9.22 -21.99 -7.54
N TYR A 53 8.15 -21.96 -6.75
CA TYR A 53 7.28 -23.09 -6.54
C TYR A 53 5.87 -22.65 -6.19
N LEU A 54 4.92 -23.05 -7.03
CA LEU A 54 3.48 -22.94 -6.76
C LEU A 54 2.93 -24.36 -6.82
N GLY A 55 2.49 -24.86 -5.68
CA GLY A 55 1.96 -26.20 -5.56
C GLY A 55 0.58 -26.36 -6.21
N ASP A 56 0.34 -27.54 -6.75
CA ASP A 56 -0.91 -27.96 -7.40
C ASP A 56 -1.45 -29.20 -6.62
N ASP A 57 -1.14 -29.32 -5.34
CA ASP A 57 -1.56 -30.45 -4.51
C ASP A 57 -2.72 -30.04 -3.63
N ASN A 58 -3.92 -30.52 -3.96
CA ASN A 58 -5.17 -30.24 -3.26
C ASN A 58 -5.13 -30.59 -1.75
N ASP A 59 -4.14 -31.41 -1.31
CA ASP A 59 -4.00 -31.82 0.08
C ASP A 59 -3.03 -30.93 0.90
N ARG A 60 -2.16 -30.12 0.25
CA ARG A 60 -1.10 -29.35 0.94
C ARG A 60 -1.00 -27.88 0.58
N THR A 61 -0.97 -27.55 -0.70
CA THR A 61 -0.88 -26.17 -1.19
C THR A 61 -1.48 -26.07 -2.59
N ASP A 62 -2.54 -25.30 -2.73
CA ASP A 62 -3.17 -25.02 -4.01
C ASP A 62 -2.80 -23.61 -4.48
N ASP A 63 -1.49 -23.32 -4.41
CA ASP A 63 -0.97 -21.97 -4.64
C ASP A 63 -1.16 -21.52 -6.08
N ILE A 64 -1.01 -22.45 -7.06
CA ILE A 64 -1.19 -22.14 -8.48
C ILE A 64 -2.63 -21.73 -8.82
N HIS A 65 -3.63 -22.51 -8.36
CA HIS A 65 -5.03 -22.20 -8.60
C HIS A 65 -5.45 -20.94 -7.86
N THR A 66 -4.89 -20.72 -6.66
CA THR A 66 -5.14 -19.50 -5.88
C THR A 66 -4.62 -18.26 -6.61
N LEU A 67 -3.37 -18.28 -7.09
CA LEU A 67 -2.77 -17.11 -7.76
C LEU A 67 -3.39 -16.88 -9.14
N MET A 68 -3.53 -17.94 -9.94
CA MET A 68 -4.15 -17.85 -11.26
C MET A 68 -5.64 -17.45 -11.17
N GLY A 69 -6.36 -18.00 -10.17
CA GLY A 69 -7.75 -17.63 -9.88
C GLY A 69 -7.88 -16.16 -9.48
N PHE A 70 -6.97 -15.67 -8.64
CA PHE A 70 -6.92 -14.26 -8.24
C PHE A 70 -6.64 -13.35 -9.46
N PHE A 71 -5.65 -13.69 -10.28
CA PHE A 71 -5.32 -12.96 -11.51
C PHE A 71 -6.53 -12.89 -12.47
N ASN A 72 -7.19 -14.02 -12.70
CA ASN A 72 -8.37 -14.11 -13.56
C ASN A 72 -9.58 -13.37 -13.00
N GLN A 73 -9.78 -13.39 -11.68
CA GLN A 73 -10.87 -12.68 -11.01
C GLN A 73 -10.76 -11.16 -11.18
N LEU A 74 -9.53 -10.64 -11.21
CA LEU A 74 -9.26 -9.22 -11.44
C LEU A 74 -9.29 -8.85 -12.94
N GLY A 75 -9.28 -9.83 -13.84
CA GLY A 75 -9.17 -9.60 -15.28
C GLY A 75 -7.81 -9.04 -15.67
N GLY A 76 -6.73 -9.65 -15.16
CA GLY A 76 -5.37 -9.14 -15.35
C GLY A 76 -5.20 -7.76 -14.71
N ALA A 77 -4.74 -6.78 -15.45
CA ALA A 77 -4.55 -5.39 -15.00
C ALA A 77 -5.86 -4.58 -14.80
N GLY A 78 -7.04 -5.22 -14.99
CA GLY A 78 -8.32 -4.53 -15.06
C GLY A 78 -8.85 -3.97 -13.75
N GLN A 79 -8.39 -4.48 -12.60
CA GLN A 79 -8.85 -4.04 -11.28
C GLN A 79 -7.70 -3.91 -10.29
N ASP A 80 -7.91 -3.06 -9.29
CA ASP A 80 -7.00 -2.87 -8.17
C ASP A 80 -7.26 -3.89 -7.05
N PHE A 81 -6.26 -4.06 -6.19
CA PHE A 81 -6.30 -4.93 -5.02
C PHE A 81 -5.38 -4.41 -3.91
N LEU A 82 -5.51 -5.00 -2.72
CA LEU A 82 -4.66 -4.69 -1.57
C LEU A 82 -3.49 -5.68 -1.51
N PHE A 83 -2.27 -5.15 -1.38
CA PHE A 83 -1.04 -5.93 -1.27
C PHE A 83 -0.32 -5.64 0.04
N ALA A 84 -0.12 -6.68 0.86
CA ALA A 84 0.73 -6.61 2.05
C ALA A 84 2.20 -6.69 1.61
N ASP A 85 3.01 -5.71 2.03
CA ASP A 85 4.42 -5.68 1.68
C ASP A 85 5.22 -6.69 2.53
N PRO A 86 5.80 -7.73 1.95
CA PRO A 86 6.53 -8.74 2.71
C PRO A 86 7.82 -8.20 3.37
N PHE A 87 8.29 -7.00 3.00
CA PHE A 87 9.43 -6.33 3.66
C PHE A 87 9.05 -5.68 5.00
N PHE A 88 7.77 -5.43 5.22
CA PHE A 88 7.27 -4.75 6.41
C PHE A 88 6.30 -5.64 7.17
N GLU A 89 6.76 -6.81 7.59
CA GLU A 89 5.96 -7.66 8.47
C GLU A 89 6.28 -7.35 9.95
N PRO A 90 5.26 -6.99 10.72
CA PRO A 90 3.89 -6.69 10.29
C PRO A 90 3.79 -5.35 9.53
N ASN A 91 2.93 -5.25 8.49
CA ASN A 91 2.61 -4.00 7.79
C ASN A 91 1.85 -3.04 8.70
N GLY A 92 2.37 -2.86 9.91
CA GLY A 92 1.74 -2.12 10.98
C GLY A 92 2.46 -0.81 11.28
N VAL A 93 1.70 0.13 11.76
CA VAL A 93 2.20 1.33 12.41
C VAL A 93 1.67 1.39 13.83
N ASP A 94 2.46 1.96 14.73
CA ASP A 94 2.07 2.20 16.11
C ASP A 94 2.22 3.67 16.44
N ASN A 95 1.10 4.30 16.80
CA ASN A 95 1.00 5.70 17.21
C ASN A 95 1.71 6.68 16.24
N LEU A 96 1.61 6.42 14.93
CA LEU A 96 2.25 7.24 13.90
C LEU A 96 1.44 8.52 13.65
N PRO A 97 2.04 9.72 13.76
CA PRO A 97 1.38 10.97 13.42
C PRO A 97 0.98 11.02 11.94
N PHE A 98 -0.27 11.43 11.66
CA PHE A 98 -0.78 11.61 10.29
C PHE A 98 -1.39 12.97 10.02
N GLY A 99 -1.52 13.82 11.06
CA GLY A 99 -2.06 15.17 10.89
C GLY A 99 -2.05 15.98 12.17
N GLU A 100 -2.39 17.25 12.02
CA GLU A 100 -2.59 18.18 13.11
C GLU A 100 -3.94 18.91 12.91
N GLY A 101 -4.74 18.97 13.95
CA GLY A 101 -6.00 19.72 13.93
C GLY A 101 -5.76 21.20 13.69
N ASP A 102 -6.54 21.79 12.79
CA ASP A 102 -6.54 23.23 12.50
C ASP A 102 -7.80 23.94 13.04
N GLY A 103 -8.74 23.15 13.61
CA GLY A 103 -10.04 23.62 14.09
C GLY A 103 -11.10 23.79 13.01
N THR A 104 -10.82 23.43 11.75
CA THR A 104 -11.71 23.60 10.60
C THR A 104 -11.83 22.35 9.74
N SER A 105 -10.74 21.66 9.49
CA SER A 105 -10.69 20.45 8.67
C SER A 105 -11.20 19.25 9.45
N THR A 106 -12.03 18.43 8.78
CA THR A 106 -12.55 17.18 9.36
C THR A 106 -11.93 15.93 8.74
N SER A 107 -11.35 16.03 7.53
CA SER A 107 -10.85 14.87 6.79
C SER A 107 -9.32 14.86 6.76
N PHE A 108 -8.74 13.72 7.13
CA PHE A 108 -7.30 13.51 7.21
C PHE A 108 -6.95 12.15 6.61
N ARG A 109 -5.86 12.10 5.83
CA ARG A 109 -5.36 10.85 5.26
C ARG A 109 -4.33 10.20 6.17
N LEU A 110 -4.48 8.90 6.41
CA LEU A 110 -3.49 8.12 7.12
C LEU A 110 -2.15 8.13 6.39
N LEU A 111 -1.07 8.14 7.15
CA LEU A 111 0.30 8.12 6.65
C LEU A 111 1.02 6.86 7.13
N ARG A 112 1.99 6.42 6.33
CA ARG A 112 3.02 5.47 6.70
C ARG A 112 4.38 6.14 6.60
N ARG A 113 5.41 5.56 7.23
CA ARG A 113 6.73 6.18 7.28
C ARG A 113 7.79 5.25 6.66
N PHE A 114 8.64 5.83 5.80
CA PHE A 114 9.89 5.24 5.35
C PHE A 114 11.05 6.15 5.75
N GLY A 115 11.84 5.75 6.75
CA GLY A 115 12.83 6.63 7.34
C GLY A 115 12.20 7.94 7.82
N ASP A 116 12.63 9.08 7.27
CA ASP A 116 12.09 10.40 7.59
C ASP A 116 10.99 10.87 6.62
N THR A 117 10.59 10.02 5.66
CA THR A 117 9.59 10.37 4.65
C THR A 117 8.23 9.77 5.01
N ASN A 118 7.21 10.62 5.02
CA ASN A 118 5.82 10.19 5.18
C ASN A 118 5.16 10.05 3.82
N GLU A 119 4.44 8.94 3.65
CA GLU A 119 3.68 8.63 2.43
C GLU A 119 2.22 8.34 2.77
N PRO A 120 1.27 8.73 1.92
CA PRO A 120 -0.14 8.45 2.16
C PRO A 120 -0.43 6.95 2.08
N VAL A 121 -1.34 6.49 2.93
CA VAL A 121 -1.91 5.14 2.90
C VAL A 121 -3.15 5.16 2.01
N PHE A 122 -3.25 4.18 1.09
CA PHE A 122 -4.40 4.00 0.20
C PHE A 122 -5.05 2.62 0.33
N GLY A 123 -4.68 1.88 1.37
CA GLY A 123 -5.25 0.57 1.65
C GLY A 123 -5.22 0.25 3.14
N ILE A 124 -6.38 0.02 3.74
CA ILE A 124 -6.54 -0.58 5.07
C ILE A 124 -7.65 -1.61 4.99
N ALA A 125 -7.50 -2.74 5.67
CA ALA A 125 -8.50 -3.80 5.70
C ALA A 125 -9.37 -3.70 6.95
N ASP A 126 -8.76 -3.34 8.08
CA ASP A 126 -9.38 -3.30 9.39
C ASP A 126 -9.49 -1.87 9.92
N ALA A 127 -10.36 -1.66 10.91
CA ALA A 127 -10.53 -0.38 11.57
C ALA A 127 -9.23 0.09 12.24
N PRO A 128 -8.73 1.29 11.91
CA PRO A 128 -7.55 1.85 12.56
C PRO A 128 -7.89 2.36 13.96
N THR A 129 -6.96 2.25 14.90
CA THR A 129 -7.08 2.94 16.17
C THR A 129 -6.54 4.35 16.04
N ILE A 130 -7.37 5.34 16.31
CA ILE A 130 -7.02 6.76 16.21
C ILE A 130 -6.72 7.33 17.59
N TYR A 131 -5.68 8.13 17.67
CA TYR A 131 -5.30 8.85 18.91
C TYR A 131 -5.30 10.36 18.66
N ARG A 132 -5.60 11.10 19.72
CA ARG A 132 -5.40 12.55 19.76
C ARG A 132 -4.49 12.91 20.92
N LYS A 133 -3.55 13.80 20.68
CA LYS A 133 -2.65 14.33 21.69
C LYS A 133 -2.82 15.84 21.78
N ALA A 134 -3.23 16.30 22.96
CA ALA A 134 -3.30 17.71 23.30
C ALA A 134 -2.42 17.97 24.54
N GLY A 135 -1.35 18.74 24.36
CA GLY A 135 -0.31 18.90 25.38
C GLY A 135 0.49 17.60 25.61
N SER A 136 0.51 17.10 26.85
CA SER A 136 1.26 15.87 27.21
C SER A 136 0.41 14.60 27.19
N GLU A 137 -0.89 14.71 27.06
CA GLU A 137 -1.82 13.58 27.14
C GLU A 137 -2.16 13.04 25.74
N THR A 138 -2.08 11.70 25.59
CA THR A 138 -2.51 10.99 24.39
C THR A 138 -3.71 10.12 24.76
N VAL A 139 -4.82 10.30 24.04
CA VAL A 139 -6.10 9.63 24.33
C VAL A 139 -6.58 8.95 23.04
N VAL A 140 -7.14 7.75 23.18
CA VAL A 140 -7.83 7.06 22.09
C VAL A 140 -9.10 7.82 21.73
N VAL A 141 -9.30 8.08 20.45
CA VAL A 141 -10.54 8.69 19.94
C VAL A 141 -11.59 7.59 19.83
N PRO A 142 -12.78 7.76 20.44
CA PRO A 142 -13.87 6.79 20.31
C PRO A 142 -14.30 6.63 18.85
N ASP A 143 -14.63 5.40 18.44
CA ASP A 143 -15.09 5.08 17.08
C ASP A 143 -16.35 5.86 16.67
N SER A 144 -17.13 6.33 17.64
CA SER A 144 -18.30 7.17 17.39
C SER A 144 -17.98 8.61 16.99
N GLU A 145 -16.73 9.07 17.13
CA GLU A 145 -16.31 10.44 16.80
C GLU A 145 -15.77 10.59 15.38
N TYR A 146 -15.50 9.48 14.66
CA TYR A 146 -14.98 9.49 13.30
C TYR A 146 -15.56 8.36 12.47
N THR A 147 -15.42 8.48 11.16
CA THR A 147 -15.60 7.41 10.18
C THR A 147 -14.32 7.22 9.40
N TRP A 148 -14.14 6.05 8.82
CA TRP A 148 -12.99 5.73 8.00
C TRP A 148 -13.44 4.98 6.74
N ASP A 149 -12.64 5.06 5.70
CA ASP A 149 -12.82 4.27 4.49
C ASP A 149 -11.60 3.38 4.23
N LYS A 150 -11.77 2.40 3.37
CA LYS A 150 -10.70 1.43 3.02
C LYS A 150 -9.54 2.06 2.25
N THR A 151 -9.67 3.31 1.82
CA THR A 151 -8.56 4.06 1.21
C THR A 151 -7.70 4.79 2.24
N GLY A 152 -8.00 4.65 3.55
CA GLY A 152 -7.24 5.29 4.62
C GLY A 152 -7.60 6.77 4.83
N LEU A 153 -8.79 7.21 4.41
CA LEU A 153 -9.31 8.53 4.74
C LEU A 153 -10.10 8.45 6.05
N ILE A 154 -9.73 9.27 7.01
CA ILE A 154 -10.42 9.44 8.29
C ILE A 154 -11.24 10.72 8.23
N THR A 155 -12.51 10.65 8.58
CA THR A 155 -13.40 11.82 8.64
C THR A 155 -14.00 11.95 10.04
N PHE A 156 -13.60 12.99 10.74
CA PHE A 156 -14.11 13.32 12.09
C PHE A 156 -15.49 13.99 12.01
N ASN A 157 -16.37 13.69 12.95
CA ASN A 157 -17.68 14.32 13.04
C ASN A 157 -17.58 15.81 13.37
N LEU A 158 -16.56 16.20 14.14
CA LEU A 158 -16.23 17.58 14.46
C LEU A 158 -14.75 17.85 14.21
N PRO A 159 -14.38 19.03 13.70
CA PRO A 159 -12.98 19.37 13.45
C PRO A 159 -12.14 19.22 14.72
N PRO A 160 -11.02 18.49 14.69
CA PRO A 160 -10.08 18.44 15.79
C PRO A 160 -9.56 19.85 16.13
N ALA A 161 -9.46 20.16 17.43
CA ALA A 161 -9.03 21.48 17.89
C ALA A 161 -7.63 21.82 17.36
N LYS A 162 -7.37 23.09 17.11
CA LYS A 162 -6.07 23.57 16.62
C LYS A 162 -4.94 23.17 17.56
N GLY A 163 -3.87 22.62 16.98
CA GLY A 163 -2.70 22.14 17.69
C GLY A 163 -2.83 20.71 18.25
N THR A 164 -3.96 20.02 18.02
CA THR A 164 -4.12 18.62 18.38
C THR A 164 -3.38 17.74 17.38
N ILE A 165 -2.40 16.96 17.84
CA ILE A 165 -1.71 15.99 16.98
C ILE A 165 -2.57 14.73 16.88
N LEU A 166 -2.81 14.30 15.65
CA LEU A 166 -3.53 13.09 15.32
C LEU A 166 -2.53 12.00 14.96
N SER A 167 -2.66 10.82 15.57
CA SER A 167 -1.83 9.65 15.30
C SER A 167 -2.69 8.40 15.22
N TRP A 168 -2.15 7.32 14.63
CA TRP A 168 -2.88 6.09 14.43
C TRP A 168 -2.02 4.85 14.62
N SER A 169 -2.69 3.75 14.93
CA SER A 169 -2.14 2.40 14.94
C SER A 169 -3.02 1.48 14.10
N GLY A 170 -2.42 0.60 13.34
CA GLY A 170 -3.11 -0.36 12.50
C GLY A 170 -2.25 -0.88 11.37
N ASN A 171 -2.82 -1.78 10.57
CA ASN A 171 -2.15 -2.36 9.41
C ASN A 171 -2.53 -1.60 8.14
N TRP A 172 -1.56 -1.45 7.26
CA TRP A 172 -1.76 -0.82 5.96
C TRP A 172 -1.37 -1.77 4.83
N PHE A 173 -1.89 -1.50 3.64
CA PHE A 173 -1.63 -2.22 2.41
C PHE A 173 -1.25 -1.22 1.32
N TYR A 174 -0.44 -1.67 0.36
CA TYR A 174 -0.40 -1.01 -0.92
C TYR A 174 -1.70 -1.29 -1.67
N ARG A 175 -2.22 -0.29 -2.36
CA ARG A 175 -3.23 -0.49 -3.37
C ARG A 175 -2.51 -0.63 -4.69
N CYS A 176 -2.62 -1.80 -5.30
CA CYS A 176 -1.88 -2.18 -6.50
C CYS A 176 -2.83 -2.62 -7.61
N HIS A 177 -2.32 -2.68 -8.82
CA HIS A 177 -2.84 -3.47 -9.92
C HIS A 177 -1.70 -4.29 -10.55
N PHE A 178 -2.02 -5.29 -11.34
CA PHE A 178 -1.01 -5.96 -12.15
C PHE A 178 -0.57 -5.02 -13.29
N GLN A 179 0.72 -5.01 -13.61
CA GLN A 179 1.23 -4.16 -14.67
C GLN A 179 0.81 -4.65 -16.06
N ALA A 180 0.61 -5.96 -16.23
CA ALA A 180 0.26 -6.59 -17.49
C ALA A 180 -1.04 -7.41 -17.40
N ASP A 181 -1.70 -7.59 -18.55
CA ASP A 181 -2.89 -8.45 -18.69
C ASP A 181 -2.53 -9.94 -18.86
N GLU A 182 -1.24 -10.28 -18.81
CA GLU A 182 -0.71 -11.63 -18.99
C GLU A 182 0.26 -11.98 -17.85
N ALA A 183 0.28 -13.26 -17.49
CA ALA A 183 1.23 -13.85 -16.54
C ALA A 183 1.58 -15.26 -17.03
N GLU A 184 2.87 -15.57 -17.15
CA GLU A 184 3.36 -16.84 -17.69
C GLU A 184 3.62 -17.83 -16.56
N PHE A 185 2.69 -18.76 -16.32
CA PHE A 185 2.84 -19.87 -15.40
C PHE A 185 3.45 -21.08 -16.10
N GLN A 186 4.63 -21.52 -15.65
CA GLN A 186 5.34 -22.66 -16.25
C GLN A 186 5.28 -23.87 -15.32
N GLN A 187 4.88 -25.03 -15.86
CA GLN A 187 4.94 -26.29 -15.14
C GLN A 187 6.35 -26.88 -15.22
N ILE A 188 7.03 -26.96 -14.07
CA ILE A 188 8.41 -27.46 -13.96
C ILE A 188 8.48 -28.97 -13.70
N PHE A 189 7.44 -29.57 -13.10
CA PHE A 189 7.20 -30.99 -12.92
C PHE A 189 5.73 -31.24 -12.55
N GLN A 190 5.33 -32.52 -12.50
CA GLN A 190 3.94 -32.86 -12.12
C GLN A 190 3.62 -32.37 -10.71
N GLY A 191 2.66 -31.45 -10.58
CA GLY A 191 2.25 -30.82 -9.31
C GLY A 191 3.11 -29.64 -8.86
N GLY A 192 4.05 -29.17 -9.68
CA GLY A 192 4.89 -28.00 -9.40
C GLY A 192 4.95 -27.02 -10.54
N TRP A 193 4.67 -25.76 -10.25
CA TRP A 193 4.68 -24.65 -11.19
C TRP A 193 5.60 -23.54 -10.70
N GLU A 194 6.06 -22.71 -11.62
CA GLU A 194 6.81 -21.49 -11.32
C GLU A 194 6.22 -20.28 -12.06
N LEU A 195 6.52 -19.12 -11.55
CA LEU A 195 6.23 -17.84 -12.17
C LEU A 195 7.49 -16.96 -12.02
N GLU A 196 8.20 -16.75 -13.12
CA GLU A 196 9.48 -16.05 -13.08
C GLU A 196 9.34 -14.59 -12.68
N GLU A 197 8.33 -13.89 -13.18
CA GLU A 197 8.10 -12.49 -12.89
C GLU A 197 6.60 -12.15 -12.82
N LEU A 198 6.21 -11.47 -11.77
CA LEU A 198 4.90 -10.84 -11.60
C LEU A 198 5.11 -9.42 -11.12
N ILE A 199 4.71 -8.46 -11.93
CA ILE A 199 4.92 -7.05 -11.61
C ILE A 199 3.61 -6.44 -11.13
N LEU A 200 3.67 -5.87 -9.93
CA LEU A 200 2.61 -5.07 -9.33
C LEU A 200 2.99 -3.60 -9.41
N GLU A 201 2.05 -2.74 -9.71
CA GLU A 201 2.25 -1.29 -9.70
C GLU A 201 1.29 -0.65 -8.69
N THR A 202 1.81 0.23 -7.81
CA THR A 202 0.97 0.89 -6.83
C THR A 202 0.21 2.05 -7.44
N ILE A 203 -1.05 2.22 -7.03
CA ILE A 203 -1.93 3.26 -7.54
C ILE A 203 -1.80 4.52 -6.67
N LYS A 204 -1.74 5.67 -7.32
CA LYS A 204 -1.92 6.98 -6.68
C LYS A 204 -3.39 7.35 -6.74
N LEU A 205 -3.97 7.63 -5.59
CA LEU A 205 -5.31 8.21 -5.49
C LEU A 205 -5.18 9.72 -5.21
N GLU A 206 -6.07 10.49 -5.77
CA GLU A 206 -6.18 11.94 -5.52
C GLU A 206 -6.78 12.25 -4.14
#